data_0021aeae5405047cece94f9eeba45250
#
_entry.id   0021aeae5405047cece94f9eeba45250
#
_cell.length_a   1.000
_cell.length_b   1.000
_cell.length_c   1.000
_cell.angle_alpha   90.00
_cell.angle_beta   90.00
_cell.angle_gamma   90.00
#
_symmetry.space_group_name_H-M   'P 1'
#
loop_
_entity.id
_entity.type
_entity.pdbx_description
1 polymer ?
#
loop_
_entity_poly.entity_id
_entity_poly.type
_entity_poly.pdbx_seq_one_letter_code
_entity_poly.pdbx_strand_id
1 'polypeptide(L)'
;WDGRAKTLADQAAGPPLNPIEMASSSFDEIIAKLNADRKFAKAFTTVYPDGLTQANITDAIEHFERTLITPDSRFDKWLRGDDSAITSEELEGYELFKKYDCATCHAGKNLGGLSYELMGLRRHYFADRGLELTVEDNGRFKETQQERDRHRFKVPGLRNIEHTWPYYHDGTRETLDAAVRDMALYQSGVELTDEEVHKIEAFLLTLTGEYKGQLLTNSNSRDMIDGH
;
A
#
# COMPACT_ATOMS: atom_id res chain seq x y z
N TRP A 1 6.22 -5.20 1.86
CA TRP A 1 7.34 -4.26 1.66
C TRP A 1 8.63 -4.94 1.16
N ASP A 2 8.93 -6.18 1.57
CA ASP A 2 10.15 -6.94 1.22
C ASP A 2 10.05 -7.76 -0.08
N GLY A 3 8.83 -7.94 -0.60
CA GLY A 3 8.59 -8.66 -1.86
C GLY A 3 8.61 -10.19 -1.73
N ARG A 4 8.30 -10.72 -0.55
CA ARG A 4 8.22 -12.17 -0.31
C ARG A 4 7.14 -12.85 -1.14
N ALA A 5 5.97 -12.23 -1.30
CA ALA A 5 4.88 -12.74 -2.11
C ALA A 5 5.05 -12.35 -3.59
N LYS A 6 4.91 -13.31 -4.50
CA LYS A 6 5.02 -13.09 -5.95
C LYS A 6 3.68 -12.75 -6.59
N THR A 7 2.59 -13.23 -6.02
CA THR A 7 1.21 -13.02 -6.47
C THR A 7 0.33 -12.60 -5.31
N LEU A 8 -0.89 -12.14 -5.59
CA LEU A 8 -1.87 -11.86 -4.55
C LEU A 8 -2.28 -13.15 -3.81
N ALA A 9 -2.41 -14.28 -4.50
CA ALA A 9 -2.69 -15.57 -3.87
C ALA A 9 -1.56 -15.99 -2.90
N ASP A 10 -0.29 -15.78 -3.27
CA ASP A 10 0.83 -16.04 -2.36
C ASP A 10 0.75 -15.13 -1.11
N GLN A 11 0.39 -13.86 -1.31
CA GLN A 11 0.23 -12.92 -0.20
C GLN A 11 -0.94 -13.35 0.70
N ALA A 12 -2.09 -13.70 0.11
CA ALA A 12 -3.29 -14.12 0.83
C ALA A 12 -3.07 -15.35 1.73
N ALA A 13 -2.05 -16.17 1.45
CA ALA A 13 -1.69 -17.31 2.30
C ALA A 13 -1.01 -16.91 3.63
N GLY A 14 -0.47 -15.70 3.73
CA GLY A 14 0.30 -15.25 4.90
C GLY A 14 -0.54 -14.89 6.12
N PRO A 15 -1.42 -13.87 6.05
CA PRO A 15 -2.19 -13.35 7.18
C PRO A 15 -2.96 -14.42 7.98
N PRO A 16 -3.61 -15.42 7.34
CA PRO A 16 -4.34 -16.45 8.08
C PRO A 16 -3.49 -17.23 9.06
N LEU A 17 -2.22 -17.46 8.75
CA LEU A 17 -1.29 -18.25 9.57
C LEU A 17 -0.39 -17.38 10.45
N ASN A 18 -0.35 -16.07 10.24
CA ASN A 18 0.51 -15.19 11.01
C ASN A 18 0.01 -15.05 12.46
N PRO A 19 0.86 -15.36 13.47
CA PRO A 19 0.46 -15.31 14.87
C PRO A 19 0.00 -13.94 15.40
N ILE A 20 0.45 -12.87 14.77
CA ILE A 20 0.08 -11.49 15.14
C ILE A 20 -1.10 -10.95 14.32
N GLU A 21 -1.64 -11.75 13.39
CA GLU A 21 -2.81 -11.40 12.58
C GLU A 21 -3.97 -12.35 12.88
N MET A 22 -4.18 -13.41 12.10
CA MET A 22 -5.32 -14.33 12.30
C MET A 22 -4.98 -15.57 13.13
N ALA A 23 -3.71 -15.91 13.27
CA ALA A 23 -3.18 -16.96 14.16
C ALA A 23 -3.78 -18.36 13.99
N SER A 24 -4.27 -18.73 12.81
CA SER A 24 -4.68 -20.10 12.53
C SER A 24 -3.45 -21.02 12.51
N SER A 25 -3.60 -22.22 13.05
CA SER A 25 -2.48 -23.18 13.15
C SER A 25 -2.10 -23.80 11.80
N SER A 26 -3.07 -23.91 10.89
CA SER A 26 -2.85 -24.48 9.54
C SER A 26 -4.01 -24.15 8.60
N PHE A 27 -3.80 -24.34 7.30
CA PHE A 27 -4.92 -24.30 6.35
C PHE A 27 -5.92 -25.43 6.55
N ASP A 28 -5.53 -26.58 7.10
CA ASP A 28 -6.48 -27.67 7.42
C ASP A 28 -7.49 -27.23 8.49
N GLU A 29 -7.03 -26.45 9.49
CA GLU A 29 -7.93 -25.83 10.48
C GLU A 29 -8.92 -24.86 9.82
N ILE A 30 -8.43 -24.00 8.93
CA ILE A 30 -9.26 -23.04 8.19
C ILE A 30 -10.31 -23.77 7.34
N ILE A 31 -9.87 -24.78 6.59
CA ILE A 31 -10.74 -25.60 5.75
C ILE A 31 -11.82 -26.32 6.61
N ALA A 32 -11.45 -26.85 7.77
CA ALA A 32 -12.40 -27.48 8.67
C ALA A 32 -13.46 -26.48 9.17
N LYS A 33 -13.04 -25.27 9.55
CA LYS A 33 -13.95 -24.19 9.96
C LYS A 33 -14.92 -23.80 8.85
N LEU A 34 -14.41 -23.57 7.63
CA LEU A 34 -15.22 -23.19 6.47
C LEU A 34 -16.18 -24.31 6.05
N ASN A 35 -15.77 -25.58 6.11
CA ASN A 35 -16.63 -26.74 5.82
C ASN A 35 -17.76 -26.93 6.86
N ALA A 36 -17.61 -26.42 8.07
CA ALA A 36 -18.66 -26.46 9.07
C ALA A 36 -19.89 -25.61 8.67
N ASP A 37 -19.69 -24.55 7.91
CA ASP A 37 -20.79 -23.82 7.25
C ASP A 37 -21.16 -24.50 5.94
N ARG A 38 -22.18 -25.36 5.99
CA ARG A 38 -22.65 -26.12 4.83
C ARG A 38 -23.15 -25.23 3.68
N LYS A 39 -23.72 -24.05 4.00
CA LYS A 39 -24.20 -23.12 2.97
C LYS A 39 -23.03 -22.51 2.21
N PHE A 40 -22.01 -22.06 2.96
CA PHE A 40 -20.78 -21.53 2.39
C PHE A 40 -20.05 -22.60 1.55
N ALA A 41 -19.80 -23.79 2.12
CA ALA A 41 -19.12 -24.88 1.44
C ALA A 41 -19.81 -25.27 0.11
N LYS A 42 -21.16 -25.34 0.11
CA LYS A 42 -21.94 -25.62 -1.10
C LYS A 42 -21.78 -24.51 -2.15
N ALA A 43 -21.87 -23.24 -1.74
CA ALA A 43 -21.69 -22.11 -2.63
C ALA A 43 -20.25 -22.09 -3.21
N PHE A 44 -19.26 -22.35 -2.36
CA PHE A 44 -17.86 -22.42 -2.77
C PHE A 44 -17.60 -23.52 -3.82
N THR A 45 -18.17 -24.72 -3.61
CA THR A 45 -18.03 -25.86 -4.55
C THR A 45 -18.70 -25.58 -5.90
N THR A 46 -19.64 -24.67 -5.99
CA THR A 46 -20.25 -24.25 -7.27
C THR A 46 -19.23 -23.52 -8.16
N VAL A 47 -18.28 -22.80 -7.54
CA VAL A 47 -17.23 -22.04 -8.24
C VAL A 47 -15.96 -22.90 -8.38
N TYR A 48 -15.63 -23.63 -7.33
CA TYR A 48 -14.45 -24.50 -7.27
C TYR A 48 -14.88 -25.97 -7.09
N PRO A 49 -15.00 -26.76 -8.18
CA PRO A 49 -15.49 -28.14 -8.10
C PRO A 49 -14.69 -29.05 -7.17
N ASP A 50 -13.39 -28.76 -7.00
CA ASP A 50 -12.48 -29.47 -6.10
C ASP A 50 -12.74 -29.14 -4.60
N GLY A 51 -13.64 -28.19 -4.33
CA GLY A 51 -13.99 -27.74 -2.99
C GLY A 51 -12.97 -26.84 -2.32
N LEU A 52 -13.01 -26.83 -1.00
CA LEU A 52 -12.15 -26.00 -0.16
C LEU A 52 -10.75 -26.61 -0.08
N THR A 53 -9.80 -25.99 -0.76
CA THR A 53 -8.36 -26.25 -0.67
C THR A 53 -7.63 -24.94 -0.38
N GLN A 54 -6.40 -25.00 0.12
CA GLN A 54 -5.58 -23.78 0.30
C GLN A 54 -5.51 -22.99 -1.02
N ALA A 55 -5.21 -23.64 -2.14
CA ALA A 55 -5.09 -23.00 -3.43
C ALA A 55 -6.39 -22.28 -3.85
N ASN A 56 -7.53 -22.95 -3.72
CA ASN A 56 -8.82 -22.36 -4.09
C ASN A 56 -9.23 -21.21 -3.16
N ILE A 57 -8.90 -21.28 -1.87
CA ILE A 57 -9.18 -20.22 -0.91
C ILE A 57 -8.35 -18.98 -1.24
N THR A 58 -7.05 -19.14 -1.46
CA THR A 58 -6.18 -18.01 -1.78
C THR A 58 -6.46 -17.43 -3.17
N ASP A 59 -6.85 -18.25 -4.15
CA ASP A 59 -7.31 -17.81 -5.46
C ASP A 59 -8.62 -16.99 -5.36
N ALA A 60 -9.57 -17.42 -4.53
CA ALA A 60 -10.80 -16.67 -4.31
C ALA A 60 -10.52 -15.30 -3.67
N ILE A 61 -9.58 -15.23 -2.72
CA ILE A 61 -9.15 -13.97 -2.10
C ILE A 61 -8.47 -13.08 -3.15
N GLU A 62 -7.53 -13.61 -3.95
CA GLU A 62 -6.89 -12.88 -5.04
C GLU A 62 -7.92 -12.29 -6.01
N HIS A 63 -8.93 -13.07 -6.42
CA HIS A 63 -9.98 -12.57 -7.31
C HIS A 63 -10.79 -11.43 -6.68
N PHE A 64 -11.10 -11.54 -5.38
CA PHE A 64 -11.74 -10.45 -4.64
C PHE A 64 -10.85 -9.20 -4.59
N GLU A 65 -9.58 -9.32 -4.20
CA GLU A 65 -8.64 -8.20 -4.12
C GLU A 65 -8.49 -7.47 -5.46
N ARG A 66 -8.52 -8.20 -6.59
CA ARG A 66 -8.48 -7.61 -7.94
C ARG A 66 -9.69 -6.72 -8.25
N THR A 67 -10.79 -6.85 -7.51
CA THR A 67 -11.96 -5.97 -7.63
C THR A 67 -11.83 -4.69 -6.82
N LEU A 68 -10.89 -4.63 -5.87
CA LEU A 68 -10.65 -3.49 -4.98
C LEU A 68 -9.82 -2.41 -5.68
N ILE A 69 -10.28 -1.96 -6.83
CA ILE A 69 -9.67 -0.85 -7.58
C ILE A 69 -10.43 0.45 -7.30
N THR A 70 -9.68 1.52 -7.19
CA THR A 70 -10.20 2.86 -6.87
C THR A 70 -9.77 3.87 -7.94
N PRO A 71 -10.35 3.80 -9.15
CA PRO A 71 -10.11 4.78 -10.20
C PRO A 71 -10.79 6.12 -9.88
N ASP A 72 -10.71 7.04 -10.84
CA ASP A 72 -11.47 8.28 -10.89
C ASP A 72 -11.18 9.26 -9.75
N SER A 73 -9.94 9.21 -9.22
CA SER A 73 -9.44 10.26 -8.35
C SER A 73 -9.50 11.64 -9.05
N ARG A 74 -9.46 12.73 -8.28
CA ARG A 74 -9.42 14.08 -8.85
C ARG A 74 -8.24 14.27 -9.79
N PHE A 75 -7.08 13.71 -9.43
CA PHE A 75 -5.91 13.69 -10.29
C PHE A 75 -6.12 12.90 -11.58
N ASP A 76 -6.82 11.75 -11.53
CA ASP A 76 -7.17 10.99 -12.74
C ASP A 76 -8.08 11.79 -13.68
N LYS A 77 -9.04 12.52 -13.12
CA LYS A 77 -9.96 13.38 -13.90
C LYS A 77 -9.18 14.49 -14.60
N TRP A 78 -8.26 15.13 -13.87
CA TRP A 78 -7.37 16.14 -14.43
C TRP A 78 -6.50 15.58 -15.57
N LEU A 79 -5.88 14.42 -15.37
CA LEU A 79 -5.08 13.75 -16.43
C LEU A 79 -5.90 13.42 -17.68
N ARG A 80 -7.22 13.29 -17.57
CA ARG A 80 -8.14 13.09 -18.70
C ARG A 80 -8.66 14.38 -19.33
N GLY A 81 -8.20 15.54 -18.87
CA GLY A 81 -8.48 16.85 -19.45
C GLY A 81 -9.57 17.66 -18.72
N ASP A 82 -9.94 17.28 -17.50
CA ASP A 82 -10.78 18.13 -16.62
C ASP A 82 -9.90 19.07 -15.80
N ASP A 83 -9.58 20.22 -16.36
CA ASP A 83 -8.72 21.22 -15.71
C ASP A 83 -9.31 21.74 -14.38
N SER A 84 -10.61 21.57 -14.14
CA SER A 84 -11.27 21.99 -12.91
C SER A 84 -11.18 20.97 -11.78
N ALA A 85 -10.70 19.75 -12.05
CA ALA A 85 -10.67 18.65 -11.09
C ALA A 85 -9.67 18.85 -9.94
N ILE A 86 -8.63 19.66 -10.16
CA ILE A 86 -7.63 20.03 -9.15
C ILE A 86 -7.48 21.56 -9.09
N THR A 87 -7.10 22.07 -7.92
CA THR A 87 -6.83 23.49 -7.70
C THR A 87 -5.44 23.88 -8.19
N SER A 88 -5.16 25.19 -8.28
CA SER A 88 -3.81 25.70 -8.60
C SER A 88 -2.78 25.27 -7.58
N GLU A 89 -3.13 25.23 -6.28
CA GLU A 89 -2.24 24.81 -5.20
C GLU A 89 -1.89 23.32 -5.30
N GLU A 90 -2.87 22.47 -5.61
CA GLU A 90 -2.66 21.04 -5.83
C GLU A 90 -1.79 20.77 -7.07
N LEU A 91 -1.95 21.58 -8.11
CA LEU A 91 -1.10 21.52 -9.29
C LEU A 91 0.34 21.95 -8.95
N GLU A 92 0.52 23.03 -8.17
CA GLU A 92 1.84 23.43 -7.67
C GLU A 92 2.49 22.32 -6.85
N GLY A 93 1.70 21.63 -6.01
CA GLY A 93 2.16 20.44 -5.26
C GLY A 93 2.65 19.31 -6.16
N TYR A 94 1.94 19.04 -7.26
CA TYR A 94 2.38 18.08 -8.28
C TYR A 94 3.68 18.51 -8.97
N GLU A 95 3.83 19.79 -9.28
CA GLU A 95 5.10 20.32 -9.86
C GLU A 95 6.26 20.19 -8.86
N LEU A 96 6.03 20.44 -7.56
CA LEU A 96 7.03 20.22 -6.51
C LEU A 96 7.39 18.74 -6.38
N PHE A 97 6.40 17.84 -6.43
CA PHE A 97 6.59 16.39 -6.40
C PHE A 97 7.52 15.91 -7.55
N LYS A 98 7.37 16.49 -8.73
CA LYS A 98 8.28 16.24 -9.87
C LYS A 98 9.63 16.90 -9.67
N LYS A 99 9.67 18.16 -9.24
CA LYS A 99 10.89 18.97 -9.04
C LYS A 99 11.86 18.30 -8.06
N TYR A 100 11.32 17.64 -7.03
CA TYR A 100 12.11 16.97 -6.01
C TYR A 100 12.30 15.47 -6.26
N ASP A 101 12.17 15.04 -7.52
CA ASP A 101 12.42 13.68 -8.01
C ASP A 101 11.55 12.57 -7.39
N CYS A 102 10.47 12.91 -6.67
CA CYS A 102 9.57 11.92 -6.07
C CYS A 102 8.95 11.00 -7.15
N ALA A 103 8.59 11.58 -8.30
CA ALA A 103 8.02 10.87 -9.44
C ALA A 103 8.97 9.82 -10.06
N THR A 104 10.28 9.87 -9.76
CA THR A 104 11.26 8.90 -10.25
C THR A 104 10.99 7.50 -9.69
N CYS A 105 10.64 7.41 -8.40
CA CYS A 105 10.32 6.16 -7.73
C CYS A 105 8.79 5.93 -7.70
N HIS A 106 8.02 6.98 -7.45
CA HIS A 106 6.56 6.95 -7.40
C HIS A 106 5.96 7.20 -8.80
N ALA A 107 6.15 6.24 -9.69
CA ALA A 107 5.72 6.32 -11.09
C ALA A 107 4.60 5.32 -11.42
N GLY A 108 4.02 5.44 -12.63
CA GLY A 108 2.98 4.56 -13.15
C GLY A 108 1.60 4.82 -12.57
N LYS A 109 0.62 3.96 -12.91
CA LYS A 109 -0.80 4.15 -12.56
C LYS A 109 -1.06 4.24 -11.05
N ASN A 110 -0.24 3.57 -10.25
CA ASN A 110 -0.38 3.53 -8.80
C ASN A 110 0.56 4.52 -8.09
N LEU A 111 1.31 5.33 -8.83
CA LEU A 111 2.38 6.18 -8.30
C LEU A 111 3.28 5.38 -7.34
N GLY A 112 3.78 4.25 -7.81
CA GLY A 112 4.61 3.31 -7.05
C GLY A 112 4.35 1.85 -7.43
N GLY A 113 4.96 0.93 -6.71
CA GLY A 113 4.80 -0.50 -6.88
C GLY A 113 5.71 -1.14 -7.94
N LEU A 114 6.56 -0.37 -8.61
CA LEU A 114 7.34 -0.84 -9.76
C LEU A 114 8.78 -1.21 -9.43
N SER A 115 9.32 -0.74 -8.31
CA SER A 115 10.72 -0.95 -7.93
C SER A 115 10.89 -1.19 -6.43
N TYR A 116 12.12 -1.55 -6.05
CA TYR A 116 12.59 -1.61 -4.66
C TYR A 116 13.71 -0.61 -4.49
N GLU A 117 13.50 0.36 -3.59
CA GLU A 117 14.45 1.44 -3.41
C GLU A 117 15.04 1.44 -2.00
N LEU A 118 16.28 1.92 -1.90
CA LEU A 118 16.99 2.06 -0.63
C LEU A 118 16.30 3.15 0.20
N MET A 119 15.89 2.82 1.42
CA MET A 119 15.43 3.84 2.37
C MET A 119 16.63 4.60 2.91
N GLY A 120 16.68 5.88 2.60
CA GLY A 120 17.83 6.72 2.91
C GLY A 120 18.87 6.82 1.77
N LEU A 121 18.41 7.06 0.55
CA LEU A 121 19.26 7.19 -0.65
C LEU A 121 20.26 8.35 -0.54
N ARG A 122 19.89 9.44 0.11
CA ARG A 122 20.70 10.67 0.24
C ARG A 122 21.25 10.92 1.65
N ARG A 123 20.55 10.43 2.69
CA ARG A 123 20.96 10.53 4.09
C ARG A 123 20.68 9.20 4.81
N HIS A 124 21.34 8.96 5.94
CA HIS A 124 21.27 7.69 6.68
C HIS A 124 19.99 7.60 7.55
N TYR A 125 18.83 7.34 6.93
CA TYR A 125 17.54 7.27 7.63
C TYR A 125 17.58 6.42 8.91
N PHE A 126 18.11 5.21 8.85
CA PHE A 126 18.10 4.30 9.98
C PHE A 126 19.02 4.73 11.12
N ALA A 127 20.13 5.42 10.83
CA ALA A 127 21.00 6.00 11.85
C ALA A 127 20.34 7.23 12.49
N ASP A 128 19.73 8.09 11.69
CA ASP A 128 19.13 9.35 12.15
C ASP A 128 17.80 9.11 12.89
N ARG A 129 17.07 8.00 12.56
CA ARG A 129 15.84 7.61 13.25
C ARG A 129 16.03 7.41 14.75
N GLY A 130 17.24 7.02 15.19
CA GLY A 130 17.58 6.86 16.62
C GLY A 130 16.93 5.65 17.30
N LEU A 131 16.39 4.70 16.54
CA LEU A 131 15.82 3.44 17.03
C LEU A 131 16.78 2.27 16.73
N GLU A 132 16.72 1.23 17.56
CA GLU A 132 17.41 -0.02 17.25
C GLU A 132 16.86 -0.64 15.96
N LEU A 133 17.74 -1.24 15.16
CA LEU A 133 17.36 -1.93 13.95
C LEU A 133 16.59 -3.20 14.29
N THR A 134 15.47 -3.38 13.64
CA THR A 134 14.67 -4.60 13.69
C THR A 134 14.99 -5.53 12.53
N VAL A 135 14.47 -6.74 12.56
CA VAL A 135 14.58 -7.68 11.43
C VAL A 135 13.85 -7.13 10.19
N GLU A 136 12.76 -6.40 10.39
CA GLU A 136 11.95 -5.78 9.34
C GLU A 136 12.72 -4.68 8.61
N ASP A 137 13.60 -3.96 9.28
CA ASP A 137 14.44 -2.90 8.70
C ASP A 137 15.39 -3.42 7.60
N ASN A 138 15.67 -4.73 7.58
CA ASN A 138 16.46 -5.33 6.50
C ASN A 138 15.75 -5.30 5.14
N GLY A 139 14.42 -5.09 5.12
CA GLY A 139 13.64 -5.00 3.89
C GLY A 139 13.83 -6.23 2.99
N ARG A 140 14.05 -5.99 1.71
CA ARG A 140 14.20 -7.05 0.69
C ARG A 140 15.36 -8.02 0.95
N PHE A 141 16.38 -7.62 1.71
CA PHE A 141 17.47 -8.50 2.12
C PHE A 141 16.95 -9.76 2.84
N LYS A 142 15.84 -9.68 3.57
CA LYS A 142 15.24 -10.84 4.25
C LYS A 142 14.94 -11.99 3.27
N GLU A 143 14.53 -11.64 2.06
CA GLU A 143 14.13 -12.60 1.03
C GLU A 143 15.29 -13.02 0.12
N THR A 144 16.13 -12.07 -0.25
CA THR A 144 17.17 -12.33 -1.26
C THR A 144 18.51 -12.77 -0.68
N GLN A 145 18.78 -12.43 0.59
CA GLN A 145 20.07 -12.58 1.27
C GLN A 145 21.24 -11.92 0.51
N GLN A 146 20.92 -10.95 -0.36
CA GLN A 146 21.91 -10.20 -1.12
C GLN A 146 22.13 -8.83 -0.46
N GLU A 147 23.38 -8.52 -0.10
CA GLU A 147 23.71 -7.28 0.63
C GLU A 147 23.26 -6.01 -0.08
N ARG A 148 23.26 -6.01 -1.42
CA ARG A 148 22.73 -4.89 -2.22
C ARG A 148 21.25 -4.60 -1.98
N ASP A 149 20.48 -5.55 -1.42
CA ASP A 149 19.05 -5.44 -1.17
C ASP A 149 18.73 -5.03 0.29
N ARG A 150 19.77 -4.83 1.13
CA ARG A 150 19.60 -4.38 2.50
C ARG A 150 18.98 -2.99 2.54
N HIS A 151 17.97 -2.83 3.40
CA HIS A 151 17.19 -1.60 3.56
C HIS A 151 16.47 -1.15 2.27
N ARG A 152 16.30 -2.05 1.30
CA ARG A 152 15.44 -1.78 0.15
C ARG A 152 14.04 -2.27 0.41
N PHE A 153 13.08 -1.42 0.07
CA PHE A 153 11.65 -1.70 0.23
C PHE A 153 10.93 -1.49 -1.09
N LYS A 154 9.88 -2.28 -1.32
CA LYS A 154 8.98 -2.00 -2.45
C LYS A 154 8.46 -0.57 -2.29
N VAL A 155 8.64 0.25 -3.31
CA VAL A 155 8.06 1.59 -3.36
C VAL A 155 6.54 1.45 -3.28
N PRO A 156 5.87 1.96 -2.24
CA PRO A 156 4.42 1.83 -2.13
C PRO A 156 3.70 2.66 -3.18
N GLY A 157 2.49 2.24 -3.55
CA GLY A 157 1.59 3.11 -4.28
C GLY A 157 1.12 4.26 -3.41
N LEU A 158 0.88 5.42 -4.03
CA LEU A 158 0.39 6.61 -3.32
C LEU A 158 -1.11 6.84 -3.47
N ARG A 159 -1.83 5.98 -4.22
CA ARG A 159 -3.29 6.07 -4.26
C ARG A 159 -3.89 5.83 -2.89
N ASN A 160 -4.88 6.64 -2.54
CA ASN A 160 -5.58 6.61 -1.25
C ASN A 160 -4.65 6.82 -0.03
N ILE A 161 -3.50 7.49 -0.23
CA ILE A 161 -2.46 7.62 0.80
C ILE A 161 -2.99 8.27 2.10
N GLU A 162 -3.97 9.16 2.02
CA GLU A 162 -4.59 9.80 3.19
C GLU A 162 -5.30 8.82 4.14
N HIS A 163 -5.66 7.63 3.63
CA HIS A 163 -6.38 6.61 4.40
C HIS A 163 -5.49 5.46 4.88
N THR A 164 -4.18 5.50 4.60
CA THR A 164 -3.25 4.38 4.86
C THR A 164 -2.21 4.68 5.94
N TRP A 165 -2.51 5.62 6.84
CA TRP A 165 -1.69 5.86 8.02
C TRP A 165 -1.77 4.67 9.03
N PRO A 166 -0.73 4.43 9.84
CA PRO A 166 0.57 5.12 9.88
C PRO A 166 1.47 4.73 8.69
N TYR A 167 2.41 5.62 8.37
CA TYR A 167 3.28 5.50 7.20
C TYR A 167 4.57 4.75 7.49
N TYR A 168 5.25 4.30 6.42
CA TYR A 168 6.45 3.47 6.38
C TYR A 168 6.19 2.00 6.76
N HIS A 169 7.22 1.17 6.59
CA HIS A 169 7.17 -0.26 6.86
C HIS A 169 7.01 -0.60 8.35
N ASP A 170 7.34 0.35 9.22
CA ASP A 170 7.33 0.23 10.69
C ASP A 170 6.25 1.10 11.35
N GLY A 171 5.48 1.86 10.57
CA GLY A 171 4.42 2.72 11.09
C GLY A 171 4.92 3.91 11.94
N THR A 172 6.20 4.29 11.82
CA THR A 172 6.78 5.33 12.68
C THR A 172 6.38 6.76 12.32
N ARG A 173 5.67 6.97 11.22
CA ARG A 173 5.13 8.28 10.84
C ARG A 173 3.62 8.28 10.88
N GLU A 174 3.07 9.04 11.84
CA GLU A 174 1.63 9.12 12.09
C GLU A 174 0.92 10.10 11.13
N THR A 175 1.64 11.06 10.55
CA THR A 175 1.07 12.07 9.67
C THR A 175 1.70 12.06 8.29
N LEU A 176 0.92 12.45 7.27
CA LEU A 176 1.39 12.55 5.89
C LEU A 176 2.46 13.63 5.74
N ASP A 177 2.30 14.77 6.42
CA ASP A 177 3.29 15.84 6.52
C ASP A 177 4.66 15.29 6.96
N ALA A 178 4.73 14.57 8.08
CA ALA A 178 5.99 13.99 8.57
C ALA A 178 6.60 13.00 7.56
N ALA A 179 5.77 12.20 6.91
CA ALA A 179 6.24 11.27 5.89
C ALA A 179 6.79 11.98 4.64
N VAL A 180 6.15 13.06 4.20
CA VAL A 180 6.60 13.89 3.06
C VAL A 180 7.94 14.56 3.38
N ARG A 181 8.08 15.14 4.59
CA ARG A 181 9.35 15.76 5.01
C ARG A 181 10.51 14.76 5.01
N ASP A 182 10.30 13.60 5.59
CA ASP A 182 11.32 12.56 5.64
C ASP A 182 11.66 12.04 4.24
N MET A 183 10.67 11.84 3.36
CA MET A 183 10.94 11.42 1.99
C MET A 183 11.78 12.46 1.24
N ALA A 184 11.46 13.74 1.37
CA ALA A 184 12.25 14.80 0.77
C ALA A 184 13.68 14.83 1.32
N LEU A 185 13.83 14.73 2.64
CA LEU A 185 15.13 14.77 3.31
C LEU A 185 15.99 13.56 2.96
N TYR A 186 15.45 12.35 3.10
CA TYR A 186 16.23 11.11 3.00
C TYR A 186 16.35 10.58 1.59
N GLN A 187 15.37 10.80 0.71
CA GLN A 187 15.40 10.30 -0.66
C GLN A 187 15.90 11.33 -1.67
N SER A 188 15.50 12.60 -1.51
CA SER A 188 15.88 13.69 -2.42
C SER A 188 17.02 14.56 -1.87
N GLY A 189 17.29 14.52 -0.57
CA GLY A 189 18.31 15.32 0.11
C GLY A 189 17.92 16.78 0.30
N VAL A 190 16.61 17.09 0.29
CA VAL A 190 16.06 18.45 0.35
C VAL A 190 15.29 18.63 1.66
N GLU A 191 15.48 19.77 2.31
CA GLU A 191 14.65 20.24 3.40
C GLU A 191 13.56 21.14 2.82
N LEU A 192 12.30 20.67 2.89
CA LEU A 192 11.16 21.42 2.39
C LEU A 192 10.73 22.50 3.40
N THR A 193 10.24 23.62 2.89
CA THR A 193 9.50 24.60 3.69
C THR A 193 8.11 24.06 4.06
N ASP A 194 7.48 24.64 5.07
CA ASP A 194 6.11 24.27 5.47
C ASP A 194 5.11 24.47 4.33
N GLU A 195 5.28 25.50 3.52
CA GLU A 195 4.44 25.77 2.34
C GLU A 195 4.61 24.69 1.26
N GLU A 196 5.85 24.27 0.98
CA GLU A 196 6.11 23.21 -0.01
C GLU A 196 5.56 21.86 0.45
N VAL A 197 5.67 21.52 1.73
CA VAL A 197 5.07 20.31 2.31
C VAL A 197 3.57 20.35 2.16
N HIS A 198 2.92 21.47 2.55
CA HIS A 198 1.48 21.62 2.44
C HIS A 198 0.99 21.43 0.99
N LYS A 199 1.67 22.03 0.00
CA LYS A 199 1.33 21.87 -1.41
C LYS A 199 1.48 20.43 -1.89
N ILE A 200 2.58 19.75 -1.53
CA ILE A 200 2.78 18.34 -1.88
C ILE A 200 1.71 17.48 -1.23
N GLU A 201 1.38 17.71 0.03
CA GLU A 201 0.28 17.02 0.72
C GLU A 201 -1.06 17.26 0.02
N ALA A 202 -1.40 18.51 -0.32
CA ALA A 202 -2.59 18.85 -1.08
C ALA A 202 -2.68 18.06 -2.41
N PHE A 203 -1.57 17.95 -3.14
CA PHE A 203 -1.51 17.08 -4.32
C PHE A 203 -1.79 15.61 -3.97
N LEU A 204 -1.14 15.06 -2.94
CA LEU A 204 -1.31 13.66 -2.56
C LEU A 204 -2.75 13.32 -2.18
N LEU A 205 -3.49 14.25 -1.57
CA LEU A 205 -4.91 14.10 -1.26
C LEU A 205 -5.79 14.01 -2.52
N THR A 206 -5.32 14.50 -3.68
CA THR A 206 -6.05 14.33 -4.96
C THR A 206 -6.02 12.90 -5.49
N LEU A 207 -5.21 12.01 -4.90
CA LEU A 207 -5.01 10.63 -5.35
C LEU A 207 -6.02 9.65 -4.77
N THR A 208 -6.93 10.10 -3.92
CA THR A 208 -8.04 9.29 -3.40
C THR A 208 -9.06 9.08 -4.50
N GLY A 209 -9.32 7.81 -4.78
CA GLY A 209 -10.20 7.38 -5.86
C GLY A 209 -11.60 6.99 -5.39
N GLU A 210 -12.40 6.46 -6.32
CA GLU A 210 -13.78 6.03 -6.09
C GLU A 210 -13.86 4.50 -6.11
N TYR A 211 -14.50 3.91 -5.09
CA TYR A 211 -14.86 2.50 -5.10
C TYR A 211 -16.33 2.35 -5.50
N LYS A 212 -16.59 1.66 -6.61
CA LYS A 212 -17.96 1.49 -7.17
C LYS A 212 -18.71 2.82 -7.36
N GLY A 213 -17.98 3.87 -7.76
CA GLY A 213 -18.54 5.21 -8.00
C GLY A 213 -18.79 6.05 -6.75
N GLN A 214 -18.27 5.64 -5.60
CA GLN A 214 -18.31 6.42 -4.37
C GLN A 214 -16.90 6.78 -3.93
N LEU A 215 -16.67 8.07 -3.64
CA LEU A 215 -15.39 8.52 -3.11
C LEU A 215 -15.07 7.77 -1.81
N LEU A 216 -13.85 7.29 -1.70
CA LEU A 216 -13.38 6.70 -0.44
C LEU A 216 -13.35 7.77 0.65
N THR A 217 -13.90 7.42 1.81
CA THR A 217 -13.84 8.23 3.03
C THR A 217 -13.53 7.30 4.21
N ASN A 218 -13.07 7.86 5.33
CA ASN A 218 -12.80 7.06 6.54
C ASN A 218 -14.05 6.35 7.08
N SER A 219 -15.26 6.87 6.80
CA SER A 219 -16.52 6.25 7.19
C SER A 219 -16.87 5.06 6.29
N ASN A 220 -16.80 5.22 4.97
CA ASN A 220 -17.17 4.12 4.06
C ASN A 220 -16.07 3.07 3.88
N SER A 221 -14.82 3.32 4.29
CA SER A 221 -13.81 2.28 4.42
C SER A 221 -14.12 1.28 5.55
N ARG A 222 -14.83 1.71 6.62
CA ARG A 222 -15.34 0.81 7.68
C ARG A 222 -16.60 0.08 7.23
N ASP A 223 -17.53 0.77 6.57
CA ASP A 223 -18.79 0.18 6.08
C ASP A 223 -18.56 -0.92 5.03
N MET A 224 -17.43 -0.90 4.31
CA MET A 224 -17.06 -1.98 3.37
C MET A 224 -16.64 -3.28 4.08
N ILE A 225 -16.27 -3.21 5.36
CA ILE A 225 -15.90 -4.36 6.19
C ILE A 225 -17.12 -4.91 6.92
N ASP A 226 -18.04 -4.04 7.35
CA ASP A 226 -19.20 -4.37 8.17
C ASP A 226 -20.49 -4.65 7.35
N GLY A 227 -20.44 -4.49 6.04
CA GLY A 227 -21.58 -4.56 5.13
C GLY A 227 -21.92 -5.98 4.63
N HIS A 228 -22.13 -6.94 5.57
CA HIS A 228 -22.82 -8.22 5.31
C HIS A 228 -23.67 -8.65 6.51
#